data_08c26de26aa6c6be824b9d55cafda4c2
#
_entry.id   08c26de26aa6c6be824b9d55cafda4c2
#
_cell.length_a   1.000
_cell.length_b   1.000
_cell.length_c   1.000
_cell.angle_alpha   90.00
_cell.angle_beta   90.00
_cell.angle_gamma   90.00
#
_symmetry.space_group_name_H-M   'P 1'
#
loop_
_entity.id
_entity.type
_entity.pdbx_description
1 polymer ?
#
loop_
_entity_poly.entity_id
_entity_poly.type
_entity_poly.pdbx_seq_one_letter_code
_entity_poly.pdbx_strand_id
1 'polypeptide(L)'
;MNAATNEPIAASWEAKLKSRAFAEVAVGYGLVLIAVWSPDPLQRYLFWITLLWIVAATLISRADASTLGLRPSAMRRSLWVAGVAAIAAVIAVWLAWELHTLHSFFHPMPSGARFWQYLAWAFLQQFMLQDYFLLRLLRLFPSRAAAVWAAAVLFATVHLPNPLLLVVTLLWGAAACTLFLRYRDLYSLALAHAILGMCLAITVPNAVHHHMRVGLGYFRYRAQTQPAHPSQIDQMVSTEAWVMAEATSRRSSRHALP
;
A
#
# COMPACT_ATOMS: atom_id res chain seq x y z
N MET A 1 -44.15 -22.30 -28.87
CA MET A 1 -44.23 -23.10 -27.62
C MET A 1 -42.79 -23.34 -27.11
N ASN A 2 -42.51 -23.03 -25.84
CA ASN A 2 -41.31 -23.26 -25.04
C ASN A 2 -40.50 -22.00 -24.61
N ALA A 3 -41.14 -20.90 -24.26
CA ALA A 3 -40.49 -19.85 -23.50
C ALA A 3 -40.60 -20.04 -21.96
N ALA A 4 -41.58 -20.81 -21.49
CA ALA A 4 -41.90 -20.92 -20.06
C ALA A 4 -41.02 -21.88 -19.24
N THR A 5 -40.21 -22.73 -19.87
CA THR A 5 -39.40 -23.74 -19.17
C THR A 5 -37.95 -23.30 -18.84
N ASN A 6 -37.48 -22.14 -19.36
CA ASN A 6 -36.11 -21.72 -19.19
C ASN A 6 -35.93 -20.74 -18.00
N GLU A 7 -36.97 -20.05 -17.54
CA GLU A 7 -36.90 -19.07 -16.42
C GLU A 7 -36.42 -19.65 -15.07
N PRO A 8 -36.96 -20.80 -14.58
CA PRO A 8 -36.52 -21.35 -13.30
C PRO A 8 -35.06 -21.86 -13.31
N ILE A 9 -34.58 -22.33 -14.46
CA ILE A 9 -33.21 -22.79 -14.62
C ILE A 9 -32.25 -21.60 -14.61
N ALA A 10 -32.55 -20.51 -15.32
CA ALA A 10 -31.77 -19.31 -15.36
C ALA A 10 -31.65 -18.64 -13.96
N ALA A 11 -32.78 -18.53 -13.24
CA ALA A 11 -32.79 -17.99 -11.87
C ALA A 11 -31.94 -18.84 -10.90
N SER A 12 -31.97 -20.17 -11.03
CA SER A 12 -31.13 -21.08 -10.23
C SER A 12 -29.63 -20.90 -10.52
N TRP A 13 -29.25 -20.70 -11.78
CA TRP A 13 -27.84 -20.43 -12.14
C TRP A 13 -27.35 -19.08 -11.63
N GLU A 14 -28.16 -18.03 -11.73
CA GLU A 14 -27.82 -16.71 -11.18
C GLU A 14 -27.65 -16.76 -9.66
N ALA A 15 -28.53 -17.45 -8.95
CA ALA A 15 -28.41 -17.64 -7.51
C ALA A 15 -27.11 -18.37 -7.13
N LYS A 16 -26.75 -19.42 -7.86
CA LYS A 16 -25.46 -20.15 -7.66
C LYS A 16 -24.25 -19.26 -7.92
N LEU A 17 -24.27 -18.45 -8.98
CA LEU A 17 -23.18 -17.53 -9.31
C LEU A 17 -23.00 -16.44 -8.25
N LYS A 18 -24.10 -15.89 -7.73
CA LYS A 18 -24.09 -14.92 -6.62
C LYS A 18 -23.56 -15.54 -5.33
N SER A 19 -24.06 -16.74 -4.98
CA SER A 19 -23.59 -17.46 -3.78
C SER A 19 -22.09 -17.75 -3.85
N ARG A 20 -21.58 -18.20 -5.00
CA ARG A 20 -20.16 -18.43 -5.23
C ARG A 20 -19.36 -17.13 -5.12
N ALA A 21 -19.79 -16.03 -5.74
CA ALA A 21 -19.12 -14.76 -5.69
C ALA A 21 -19.06 -14.22 -4.25
N PHE A 22 -20.13 -14.38 -3.48
CA PHE A 22 -20.16 -14.03 -2.06
C PHE A 22 -19.15 -14.85 -1.24
N ALA A 23 -19.16 -16.18 -1.40
CA ALA A 23 -18.21 -17.05 -0.69
C ALA A 23 -16.74 -16.71 -1.04
N GLU A 24 -16.43 -16.45 -2.31
CA GLU A 24 -15.10 -16.06 -2.75
C GLU A 24 -14.69 -14.72 -2.11
N VAL A 25 -15.56 -13.70 -2.08
CA VAL A 25 -15.29 -12.41 -1.43
C VAL A 25 -15.09 -12.59 0.08
N ALA A 26 -15.96 -13.34 0.74
CA ALA A 26 -15.89 -13.56 2.19
C ALA A 26 -14.59 -14.29 2.59
N VAL A 27 -14.26 -15.38 1.89
CA VAL A 27 -13.03 -16.14 2.15
C VAL A 27 -11.79 -15.30 1.85
N GLY A 28 -11.72 -14.66 0.67
CA GLY A 28 -10.57 -13.86 0.29
C GLY A 28 -10.35 -12.67 1.23
N TYR A 29 -11.42 -11.98 1.61
CA TYR A 29 -11.33 -10.85 2.54
C TYR A 29 -10.95 -11.32 3.96
N GLY A 30 -11.54 -12.42 4.43
CA GLY A 30 -11.17 -13.05 5.70
C GLY A 30 -9.70 -13.41 5.76
N LEU A 31 -9.16 -14.04 4.71
CA LEU A 31 -7.72 -14.36 4.62
C LEU A 31 -6.84 -13.11 4.65
N VAL A 32 -7.23 -12.04 3.93
CA VAL A 32 -6.50 -10.76 3.97
C VAL A 32 -6.49 -10.19 5.38
N LEU A 33 -7.64 -10.15 6.06
CA LEU A 33 -7.71 -9.64 7.42
C LEU A 33 -6.89 -10.49 8.39
N ILE A 34 -7.00 -11.82 8.32
CA ILE A 34 -6.21 -12.72 9.18
C ILE A 34 -4.72 -12.48 8.93
N ALA A 35 -4.27 -12.33 7.68
CA ALA A 35 -2.88 -12.06 7.37
C ALA A 35 -2.40 -10.72 7.97
N VAL A 36 -3.20 -9.64 7.81
CA VAL A 36 -2.85 -8.29 8.30
C VAL A 36 -2.80 -8.23 9.84
N TRP A 37 -3.66 -9.01 10.53
CA TRP A 37 -3.74 -9.01 11.99
C TRP A 37 -2.94 -10.12 12.66
N SER A 38 -2.17 -10.90 11.90
CA SER A 38 -1.30 -11.96 12.45
C SER A 38 0.10 -11.44 12.75
N PRO A 39 0.77 -12.04 13.76
CA PRO A 39 2.17 -11.74 14.07
C PRO A 39 3.13 -12.43 13.10
N ASP A 40 4.35 -11.88 12.94
CA ASP A 40 5.47 -12.62 12.34
C ASP A 40 5.83 -13.86 13.20
N PRO A 41 6.20 -15.01 12.60
CA PRO A 41 6.34 -15.27 11.17
C PRO A 41 5.05 -15.72 10.47
N LEU A 42 3.94 -15.94 11.22
CA LEU A 42 2.67 -16.44 10.70
C LEU A 42 2.12 -15.55 9.58
N GLN A 43 2.27 -14.23 9.71
CA GLN A 43 1.84 -13.25 8.70
C GLN A 43 2.40 -13.57 7.32
N ARG A 44 3.67 -13.99 7.22
CA ARG A 44 4.32 -14.32 5.93
C ARG A 44 3.69 -15.54 5.26
N TYR A 45 3.39 -16.58 6.02
CA TYR A 45 2.74 -17.78 5.49
C TYR A 45 1.31 -17.47 5.03
N LEU A 46 0.56 -16.73 5.84
CA LEU A 46 -0.80 -16.32 5.52
C LEU A 46 -0.86 -15.40 4.30
N PHE A 47 0.13 -14.54 4.10
CA PHE A 47 0.26 -13.73 2.89
C PHE A 47 0.34 -14.59 1.64
N TRP A 48 1.20 -15.62 1.62
CA TRP A 48 1.33 -16.51 0.47
C TRP A 48 0.09 -17.37 0.25
N ILE A 49 -0.54 -17.84 1.30
CA ILE A 49 -1.81 -18.58 1.22
C ILE A 49 -2.90 -17.69 0.63
N THR A 50 -3.02 -16.45 1.10
CA THR A 50 -3.98 -15.47 0.59
C THR A 50 -3.73 -15.16 -0.89
N LEU A 51 -2.48 -14.94 -1.26
CA LEU A 51 -2.09 -14.67 -2.65
C LEU A 51 -2.42 -15.87 -3.55
N LEU A 52 -2.08 -17.07 -3.12
CA LEU A 52 -2.39 -18.30 -3.87
C LEU A 52 -3.89 -18.47 -4.06
N TRP A 53 -4.69 -18.25 -3.01
CA TRP A 53 -6.15 -18.29 -3.09
C TRP A 53 -6.69 -17.30 -4.11
N ILE A 54 -6.27 -16.03 -4.03
CA ILE A 54 -6.75 -14.95 -4.91
C ILE A 54 -6.40 -15.23 -6.37
N VAL A 55 -5.15 -15.64 -6.64
CA VAL A 55 -4.71 -15.99 -7.99
C VAL A 55 -5.45 -17.21 -8.51
N ALA A 56 -5.54 -18.29 -7.74
CA ALA A 56 -6.24 -19.50 -8.14
C ALA A 56 -7.72 -19.24 -8.44
N ALA A 57 -8.42 -18.53 -7.55
CA ALA A 57 -9.83 -18.19 -7.75
C ALA A 57 -10.04 -17.28 -8.97
N THR A 58 -9.09 -16.38 -9.27
CA THR A 58 -9.14 -15.53 -10.46
C THR A 58 -8.91 -16.33 -11.73
N LEU A 59 -7.94 -17.24 -11.75
CA LEU A 59 -7.67 -18.14 -12.89
C LEU A 59 -8.85 -19.09 -13.15
N ILE A 60 -9.43 -19.67 -12.10
CA ILE A 60 -10.60 -20.55 -12.21
C ILE A 60 -11.82 -19.80 -12.77
N SER A 61 -11.90 -18.49 -12.55
CA SER A 61 -12.99 -17.66 -13.10
C SER A 61 -12.93 -17.55 -14.63
N ARG A 62 -11.82 -17.96 -15.26
CA ARG A 62 -11.54 -17.91 -16.70
C ARG A 62 -11.81 -16.53 -17.33
N ALA A 63 -11.58 -15.46 -16.57
CA ALA A 63 -11.63 -14.12 -17.11
C ALA A 63 -10.48 -13.92 -18.11
N ASP A 64 -10.79 -13.33 -19.25
CA ASP A 64 -9.79 -13.03 -20.28
C ASP A 64 -8.91 -11.82 -19.88
N ALA A 65 -7.74 -11.69 -20.49
CA ALA A 65 -6.78 -10.64 -20.19
C ALA A 65 -7.35 -9.23 -20.40
N SER A 66 -8.37 -9.04 -21.23
CA SER A 66 -9.02 -7.75 -21.40
C SER A 66 -9.92 -7.40 -20.22
N THR A 67 -10.63 -8.38 -19.68
CA THR A 67 -11.45 -8.22 -18.47
C THR A 67 -10.59 -7.93 -17.26
N LEU A 68 -9.42 -8.57 -17.15
CA LEU A 68 -8.44 -8.37 -16.09
C LEU A 68 -7.57 -7.10 -16.28
N GLY A 69 -7.77 -6.33 -17.35
CA GLY A 69 -6.97 -5.12 -17.57
C GLY A 69 -5.48 -5.38 -17.82
N LEU A 70 -5.13 -6.59 -18.23
CA LEU A 70 -3.74 -7.02 -18.46
C LEU A 70 -3.27 -6.83 -19.90
N ARG A 71 -4.07 -6.16 -20.75
CA ARG A 71 -3.66 -5.84 -22.12
C ARG A 71 -2.84 -4.56 -22.18
N PRO A 72 -1.55 -4.59 -22.58
CA PRO A 72 -0.71 -3.38 -22.64
C PRO A 72 -1.27 -2.28 -23.54
N SER A 73 -2.10 -2.63 -24.55
CA SER A 73 -2.74 -1.66 -25.44
C SER A 73 -3.73 -0.73 -24.72
N ALA A 74 -4.32 -1.17 -23.59
CA ALA A 74 -5.21 -0.37 -22.78
C ALA A 74 -4.47 0.77 -22.04
N MET A 75 -3.21 0.55 -21.69
CA MET A 75 -2.36 1.49 -20.95
C MET A 75 -2.26 2.87 -21.64
N ARG A 76 -2.19 2.91 -23.00
CA ARG A 76 -2.09 4.18 -23.73
C ARG A 76 -3.25 5.13 -23.47
N ARG A 77 -4.45 4.59 -23.19
CA ARG A 77 -5.69 5.37 -22.96
C ARG A 77 -5.80 5.92 -21.54
N SER A 78 -5.11 5.33 -20.60
CA SER A 78 -5.20 5.61 -19.16
C SER A 78 -3.88 6.10 -18.55
N LEU A 79 -2.79 6.18 -19.33
CA LEU A 79 -1.48 6.63 -18.83
C LEU A 79 -1.53 8.06 -18.26
N TRP A 80 -2.49 8.88 -18.71
CA TRP A 80 -2.75 10.20 -18.14
C TRP A 80 -3.04 10.15 -16.63
N VAL A 81 -3.60 9.03 -16.13
CA VAL A 81 -3.86 8.84 -14.68
C VAL A 81 -2.54 8.85 -13.90
N ALA A 82 -1.53 8.15 -14.41
CA ALA A 82 -0.18 8.18 -13.83
C ALA A 82 0.46 9.58 -13.97
N GLY A 83 0.19 10.29 -15.08
CA GLY A 83 0.62 11.68 -15.27
C GLY A 83 0.01 12.62 -14.22
N VAL A 84 -1.30 12.53 -13.97
CA VAL A 84 -1.96 13.32 -12.92
C VAL A 84 -1.40 12.95 -11.53
N ALA A 85 -1.19 11.67 -11.25
CA ALA A 85 -0.58 11.23 -10.00
C ALA A 85 0.85 11.79 -9.83
N ALA A 86 1.64 11.85 -10.91
CA ALA A 86 2.98 12.44 -10.89
C ALA A 86 2.94 13.95 -10.63
N ILE A 87 2.02 14.69 -11.26
CA ILE A 87 1.83 16.13 -11.00
C ILE A 87 1.42 16.36 -9.55
N ALA A 88 0.46 15.60 -9.04
CA ALA A 88 0.04 15.68 -7.63
C ALA A 88 1.19 15.38 -6.67
N ALA A 89 2.04 14.38 -7.00
CA ALA A 89 3.21 14.04 -6.21
C ALA A 89 4.26 15.18 -6.21
N VAL A 90 4.52 15.82 -7.35
CA VAL A 90 5.43 16.98 -7.43
C VAL A 90 4.92 18.13 -6.55
N ILE A 91 3.62 18.44 -6.63
CA ILE A 91 3.01 19.49 -5.79
C ILE A 91 3.14 19.13 -4.30
N ALA A 92 2.84 17.89 -3.93
CA ALA A 92 2.92 17.45 -2.54
C ALA A 92 4.37 17.46 -2.00
N VAL A 93 5.35 17.07 -2.81
CA VAL A 93 6.77 17.12 -2.46
C VAL A 93 7.22 18.58 -2.29
N TRP A 94 6.81 19.47 -3.21
CA TRP A 94 7.09 20.90 -3.07
C TRP A 94 6.51 21.49 -1.79
N LEU A 95 5.23 21.21 -1.48
CA LEU A 95 4.60 21.64 -0.24
C LEU A 95 5.32 21.08 1.00
N ALA A 96 5.69 19.80 0.97
CA ALA A 96 6.42 19.19 2.08
C ALA A 96 7.83 19.75 2.26
N TRP A 97 8.46 20.19 1.16
CA TRP A 97 9.71 20.95 1.22
C TRP A 97 9.53 22.27 1.97
N GLU A 98 8.55 23.09 1.57
CA GLU A 98 8.24 24.37 2.24
C GLU A 98 7.86 24.19 3.72
N LEU A 99 7.13 23.11 4.03
CA LEU A 99 6.70 22.79 5.40
C LEU A 99 7.77 22.06 6.23
N HIS A 100 8.94 21.78 5.67
CA HIS A 100 10.02 21.01 6.30
C HIS A 100 9.59 19.62 6.82
N THR A 101 8.63 18.98 6.14
CA THR A 101 8.12 17.64 6.49
C THR A 101 8.74 16.52 5.67
N LEU A 102 9.56 16.83 4.65
CA LEU A 102 10.24 15.82 3.85
C LEU A 102 11.17 14.97 4.70
N HIS A 103 11.07 13.68 4.55
CA HIS A 103 11.95 12.73 5.22
C HIS A 103 12.29 11.54 4.34
N SER A 104 13.37 10.83 4.69
CA SER A 104 13.79 9.65 3.95
C SER A 104 12.98 8.43 4.39
N PHE A 105 12.24 7.85 3.45
CA PHE A 105 11.56 6.56 3.65
C PHE A 105 12.50 5.37 3.33
N PHE A 106 13.63 5.62 2.69
CA PHE A 106 14.41 4.62 1.96
C PHE A 106 15.69 4.12 2.63
N HIS A 107 15.97 4.42 3.89
CA HIS A 107 17.12 3.84 4.59
C HIS A 107 16.82 2.42 5.11
N PRO A 108 17.71 1.45 4.99
CA PRO A 108 19.10 1.42 4.46
C PRO A 108 19.27 0.83 3.06
N MET A 109 18.23 0.62 2.25
CA MET A 109 18.36 0.00 0.91
C MET A 109 18.57 1.01 -0.23
N PRO A 110 19.18 0.62 -1.36
CA PRO A 110 19.27 1.47 -2.56
C PRO A 110 17.86 1.89 -3.04
N SER A 111 17.68 3.17 -3.33
CA SER A 111 16.39 3.78 -3.70
C SER A 111 15.70 3.07 -4.89
N GLY A 112 16.49 2.58 -5.86
CA GLY A 112 15.95 1.89 -7.03
C GLY A 112 15.28 0.56 -6.71
N ALA A 113 15.88 -0.29 -5.87
CA ALA A 113 15.30 -1.59 -5.52
C ALA A 113 13.96 -1.44 -4.80
N ARG A 114 13.81 -0.43 -3.96
CA ARG A 114 12.56 -0.17 -3.24
C ARG A 114 11.45 0.37 -4.12
N PHE A 115 11.79 1.18 -5.10
CA PHE A 115 10.82 1.64 -6.09
C PHE A 115 10.16 0.44 -6.77
N TRP A 116 10.96 -0.51 -7.27
CA TRP A 116 10.44 -1.69 -7.96
C TRP A 116 9.66 -2.62 -7.03
N GLN A 117 10.10 -2.80 -5.79
CA GLN A 117 9.35 -3.56 -4.78
C GLN A 117 8.00 -2.91 -4.48
N TYR A 118 7.98 -1.58 -4.31
CA TYR A 118 6.75 -0.87 -4.04
C TYR A 118 5.81 -0.86 -5.25
N LEU A 119 6.34 -0.73 -6.46
CA LEU A 119 5.57 -0.84 -7.70
C LEU A 119 4.95 -2.24 -7.85
N ALA A 120 5.71 -3.30 -7.58
CA ALA A 120 5.20 -4.67 -7.60
C ALA A 120 4.11 -4.88 -6.53
N TRP A 121 4.30 -4.30 -5.34
CA TRP A 121 3.31 -4.32 -4.28
C TRP A 121 2.03 -3.56 -4.66
N ALA A 122 2.15 -2.36 -5.23
CA ALA A 122 1.03 -1.57 -5.72
C ALA A 122 0.28 -2.31 -6.85
N PHE A 123 1.00 -2.97 -7.75
CA PHE A 123 0.40 -3.81 -8.79
C PHE A 123 -0.42 -4.95 -8.17
N LEU A 124 0.13 -5.65 -7.18
CA LEU A 124 -0.57 -6.72 -6.48
C LEU A 124 -1.84 -6.20 -5.78
N GLN A 125 -1.75 -5.06 -5.10
CA GLN A 125 -2.91 -4.44 -4.46
C GLN A 125 -4.00 -4.05 -5.46
N GLN A 126 -3.61 -3.48 -6.62
CA GLN A 126 -4.57 -3.16 -7.68
C GLN A 126 -5.17 -4.43 -8.30
N PHE A 127 -4.39 -5.48 -8.51
CA PHE A 127 -4.90 -6.78 -8.95
C PHE A 127 -5.94 -7.34 -7.97
N MET A 128 -5.64 -7.33 -6.68
CA MET A 128 -6.56 -7.79 -5.65
C MET A 128 -7.85 -6.95 -5.63
N LEU A 129 -7.73 -5.63 -5.68
CA LEU A 129 -8.87 -4.72 -5.64
C LEU A 129 -9.76 -4.85 -6.89
N GLN A 130 -9.16 -4.84 -8.08
CA GLN A 130 -9.88 -4.78 -9.35
C GLN A 130 -10.32 -6.18 -9.82
N ASP A 131 -9.36 -7.11 -9.93
CA ASP A 131 -9.58 -8.39 -10.61
C ASP A 131 -10.18 -9.43 -9.67
N TYR A 132 -9.94 -9.30 -8.38
CA TYR A 132 -10.54 -10.21 -7.43
C TYR A 132 -11.81 -9.62 -6.80
N PHE A 133 -11.72 -8.52 -6.06
CA PHE A 133 -12.88 -8.00 -5.31
C PHE A 133 -13.91 -7.32 -6.21
N LEU A 134 -13.52 -6.31 -6.99
CA LEU A 134 -14.48 -5.54 -7.78
C LEU A 134 -15.27 -6.41 -8.77
N LEU A 135 -14.61 -7.32 -9.51
CA LEU A 135 -15.29 -8.18 -10.48
C LEU A 135 -16.33 -9.11 -9.83
N ARG A 136 -16.12 -9.53 -8.58
CA ARG A 136 -17.08 -10.34 -7.82
C ARG A 136 -18.21 -9.49 -7.25
N LEU A 137 -17.88 -8.32 -6.73
CA LEU A 137 -18.87 -7.39 -6.19
C LEU A 137 -19.83 -6.88 -7.28
N LEU A 138 -19.37 -6.73 -8.52
CA LEU A 138 -20.25 -6.43 -9.67
C LEU A 138 -21.31 -7.50 -9.94
N ARG A 139 -21.11 -8.75 -9.48
CA ARG A 139 -22.10 -9.83 -9.57
C ARG A 139 -23.07 -9.82 -8.40
N LEU A 140 -22.66 -9.23 -7.27
CA LEU A 140 -23.44 -9.21 -6.03
C LEU A 140 -24.35 -7.99 -5.93
N PHE A 141 -23.85 -6.83 -6.37
CA PHE A 141 -24.57 -5.58 -6.23
C PHE A 141 -25.37 -5.21 -7.50
N PRO A 142 -26.55 -4.61 -7.35
CA PRO A 142 -27.42 -4.25 -8.48
C PRO A 142 -26.86 -3.10 -9.31
N SER A 143 -26.03 -2.24 -8.73
CA SER A 143 -25.45 -1.09 -9.42
C SER A 143 -23.90 -1.12 -9.40
N ARG A 144 -23.32 -0.61 -10.47
CA ARG A 144 -21.84 -0.46 -10.56
C ARG A 144 -21.30 0.45 -9.46
N ALA A 145 -22.04 1.52 -9.12
CA ALA A 145 -21.63 2.44 -8.07
C ALA A 145 -21.58 1.75 -6.69
N ALA A 146 -22.58 0.92 -6.36
CA ALA A 146 -22.57 0.16 -5.12
C ALA A 146 -21.40 -0.83 -5.06
N ALA A 147 -21.10 -1.52 -6.15
CA ALA A 147 -19.94 -2.43 -6.23
C ALA A 147 -18.61 -1.68 -6.07
N VAL A 148 -18.45 -0.50 -6.69
CA VAL A 148 -17.27 0.37 -6.57
C VAL A 148 -17.06 0.81 -5.12
N TRP A 149 -18.10 1.32 -4.47
CA TRP A 149 -18.01 1.76 -3.07
C TRP A 149 -17.76 0.59 -2.13
N ALA A 150 -18.39 -0.56 -2.35
CA ALA A 150 -18.14 -1.76 -1.56
C ALA A 150 -16.66 -2.21 -1.70
N ALA A 151 -16.11 -2.23 -2.91
CA ALA A 151 -14.71 -2.55 -3.15
C ALA A 151 -13.77 -1.54 -2.47
N ALA A 152 -14.06 -0.24 -2.58
CA ALA A 152 -13.30 0.82 -1.94
C ALA A 152 -13.32 0.72 -0.41
N VAL A 153 -14.47 0.42 0.18
CA VAL A 153 -14.60 0.20 1.63
C VAL A 153 -13.81 -1.03 2.08
N LEU A 154 -13.91 -2.16 1.38
CA LEU A 154 -13.09 -3.34 1.69
C LEU A 154 -11.59 -3.00 1.61
N PHE A 155 -11.17 -2.28 0.58
CA PHE A 155 -9.78 -1.87 0.42
C PHE A 155 -9.31 -0.93 1.53
N ALA A 156 -10.14 0.03 1.92
CA ALA A 156 -9.82 0.99 2.98
C ALA A 156 -9.75 0.33 4.36
N THR A 157 -10.68 -0.56 4.68
CA THR A 157 -10.75 -1.18 6.02
C THR A 157 -9.62 -2.16 6.30
N VAL A 158 -8.95 -2.70 5.26
CA VAL A 158 -7.68 -3.43 5.43
C VAL A 158 -6.57 -2.54 6.02
N HIS A 159 -6.66 -1.21 5.82
CA HIS A 159 -5.66 -0.27 6.31
C HIS A 159 -5.89 0.19 7.76
N LEU A 160 -6.92 -0.33 8.43
CA LEU A 160 -7.11 -0.11 9.85
C LEU A 160 -5.93 -0.67 10.66
N PRO A 161 -5.58 -0.04 11.80
CA PRO A 161 -6.22 1.12 12.41
C PRO A 161 -5.60 2.47 11.98
N ASN A 162 -4.87 2.54 10.87
CA ASN A 162 -4.21 3.75 10.37
C ASN A 162 -5.24 4.72 9.76
N PRO A 163 -5.60 5.84 10.43
CA PRO A 163 -6.71 6.68 9.99
C PRO A 163 -6.39 7.43 8.70
N LEU A 164 -5.12 7.82 8.49
CA LEU A 164 -4.70 8.47 7.26
C LEU A 164 -4.84 7.53 6.07
N LEU A 165 -4.30 6.31 6.20
CA LEU A 165 -4.39 5.32 5.14
C LEU A 165 -5.82 4.92 4.87
N LEU A 166 -6.67 4.79 5.90
CA LEU A 166 -8.09 4.49 5.72
C LEU A 166 -8.77 5.49 4.78
N VAL A 167 -8.59 6.79 5.02
CA VAL A 167 -9.23 7.85 4.21
C VAL A 167 -8.64 7.90 2.80
N VAL A 168 -7.30 7.91 2.69
CA VAL A 168 -6.63 8.01 1.38
C VAL A 168 -6.93 6.79 0.52
N THR A 169 -6.92 5.59 1.08
CA THR A 169 -7.20 4.37 0.32
C THR A 169 -8.68 4.19 -0.01
N LEU A 170 -9.61 4.76 0.78
CA LEU A 170 -11.02 4.82 0.42
C LEU A 170 -11.23 5.67 -0.84
N LEU A 171 -10.68 6.88 -0.85
CA LEU A 171 -10.79 7.80 -1.99
C LEU A 171 -10.10 7.24 -3.22
N TRP A 172 -8.86 6.76 -3.05
CA TRP A 172 -8.12 6.14 -4.14
C TRP A 172 -8.80 4.87 -4.66
N GLY A 173 -9.31 4.01 -3.77
CA GLY A 173 -10.02 2.78 -4.14
C GLY A 173 -11.26 3.06 -4.99
N ALA A 174 -12.07 4.05 -4.61
CA ALA A 174 -13.25 4.46 -5.38
C ALA A 174 -12.87 5.02 -6.76
N ALA A 175 -11.85 5.89 -6.81
CA ALA A 175 -11.34 6.45 -8.07
C ALA A 175 -10.76 5.34 -8.97
N ALA A 176 -9.89 4.49 -8.43
CA ALA A 176 -9.24 3.41 -9.16
C ALA A 176 -10.25 2.39 -9.70
N CYS A 177 -11.26 1.99 -8.91
CA CYS A 177 -12.33 1.11 -9.37
C CYS A 177 -13.14 1.74 -10.52
N THR A 178 -13.47 3.03 -10.41
CA THR A 178 -14.19 3.76 -11.47
C THR A 178 -13.37 3.83 -12.76
N LEU A 179 -12.09 4.16 -12.65
CA LEU A 179 -11.16 4.23 -13.77
C LEU A 179 -10.93 2.85 -14.40
N PHE A 180 -10.81 1.80 -13.58
CA PHE A 180 -10.69 0.43 -14.06
C PHE A 180 -11.91 -0.01 -14.88
N LEU A 181 -13.11 0.30 -14.43
CA LEU A 181 -14.34 0.00 -15.19
C LEU A 181 -14.39 0.72 -16.52
N ARG A 182 -13.79 1.90 -16.63
CA ARG A 182 -13.77 2.69 -17.87
C ARG A 182 -12.68 2.25 -18.85
N TYR A 183 -11.47 2.00 -18.36
CA TYR A 183 -10.28 1.80 -19.20
C TYR A 183 -9.81 0.35 -19.27
N ARG A 184 -10.15 -0.48 -18.29
CA ARG A 184 -9.69 -1.86 -18.16
C ARG A 184 -8.17 -1.95 -18.28
N ASP A 185 -7.48 -1.15 -17.48
CA ASP A 185 -6.02 -1.10 -17.43
C ASP A 185 -5.52 -1.12 -15.98
N LEU A 186 -4.77 -2.16 -15.67
CA LEU A 186 -4.19 -2.38 -14.36
C LEU A 186 -2.84 -1.67 -14.20
N TYR A 187 -2.09 -1.52 -15.31
CA TYR A 187 -0.71 -1.00 -15.26
C TYR A 187 -0.64 0.48 -14.88
N SER A 188 -1.44 1.32 -15.53
CA SER A 188 -1.47 2.77 -15.21
C SER A 188 -2.01 3.01 -13.80
N LEU A 189 -2.97 2.20 -13.34
CA LEU A 189 -3.50 2.29 -11.97
C LEU A 189 -2.46 1.85 -10.93
N ALA A 190 -1.71 0.78 -11.19
CA ALA A 190 -0.62 0.34 -10.33
C ALA A 190 0.51 1.37 -10.25
N LEU A 191 0.86 1.97 -11.39
CA LEU A 191 1.87 3.04 -11.46
C LEU A 191 1.42 4.28 -10.68
N ALA A 192 0.18 4.73 -10.90
CA ALA A 192 -0.39 5.87 -10.16
C ALA A 192 -0.45 5.59 -8.65
N HIS A 193 -0.87 4.39 -8.25
CA HIS A 193 -0.87 3.97 -6.86
C HIS A 193 0.55 3.99 -6.25
N ALA A 194 1.54 3.49 -6.98
CA ALA A 194 2.93 3.50 -6.51
C ALA A 194 3.46 4.93 -6.34
N ILE A 195 3.21 5.82 -7.29
CA ILE A 195 3.61 7.23 -7.23
C ILE A 195 2.97 7.91 -6.01
N LEU A 196 1.64 7.81 -5.85
CA LEU A 196 0.92 8.45 -4.74
C LEU A 196 1.32 7.88 -3.39
N GLY A 197 1.47 6.56 -3.28
CA GLY A 197 1.84 5.92 -2.02
C GLY A 197 3.27 6.23 -1.60
N MET A 198 4.24 6.25 -2.52
CA MET A 198 5.60 6.70 -2.21
C MET A 198 5.65 8.18 -1.86
N CYS A 199 4.89 9.01 -2.58
CA CYS A 199 4.76 10.42 -2.26
C CYS A 199 4.25 10.61 -0.83
N LEU A 200 3.16 9.93 -0.45
CA LEU A 200 2.62 9.97 0.90
C LEU A 200 3.67 9.54 1.94
N ALA A 201 4.43 8.49 1.64
CA ALA A 201 5.43 7.95 2.54
C ALA A 201 6.62 8.89 2.81
N ILE A 202 6.93 9.84 1.92
CA ILE A 202 8.05 10.78 2.08
C ILE A 202 7.62 12.18 2.47
N THR A 203 6.35 12.55 2.27
CA THR A 203 5.83 13.90 2.52
C THR A 203 5.12 14.04 3.85
N VAL A 204 4.49 12.96 4.33
CA VAL A 204 3.76 12.97 5.62
C VAL A 204 4.64 12.39 6.71
N PRO A 205 4.78 13.08 7.87
CA PRO A 205 5.63 12.62 8.96
C PRO A 205 5.29 11.21 9.47
N ASN A 206 6.32 10.43 9.80
CA ASN A 206 6.17 9.07 10.31
C ASN A 206 5.31 8.98 11.59
N ALA A 207 5.28 10.04 12.40
CA ALA A 207 4.40 10.13 13.56
C ALA A 207 2.91 10.06 13.21
N VAL A 208 2.52 10.49 11.98
CA VAL A 208 1.13 10.51 11.52
C VAL A 208 0.74 9.17 10.88
N HIS A 209 1.60 8.63 10.01
CA HIS A 209 1.25 7.42 9.25
C HIS A 209 1.97 6.13 9.73
N HIS A 210 2.76 6.20 10.80
CA HIS A 210 3.43 5.06 11.44
C HIS A 210 4.18 4.16 10.44
N HIS A 211 4.99 4.76 9.54
CA HIS A 211 5.66 4.07 8.43
C HIS A 211 4.71 3.26 7.53
N MET A 212 3.52 3.78 7.25
CA MET A 212 2.50 3.11 6.43
C MET A 212 2.06 1.74 6.99
N ARG A 213 2.24 1.50 8.29
CA ARG A 213 1.87 0.23 8.92
C ARG A 213 0.37 0.13 9.15
N VAL A 214 -0.13 -1.10 9.04
CA VAL A 214 -1.54 -1.46 9.19
C VAL A 214 -1.68 -2.66 10.13
N GLY A 215 -2.89 -2.96 10.56
CA GLY A 215 -3.22 -4.10 11.41
C GLY A 215 -2.35 -4.16 12.68
N LEU A 216 -1.87 -5.34 13.01
CA LEU A 216 -1.04 -5.56 14.19
C LEU A 216 0.29 -4.77 14.14
N GLY A 217 0.83 -4.53 12.93
CA GLY A 217 2.05 -3.77 12.73
C GLY A 217 1.94 -2.31 13.17
N TYR A 218 0.75 -1.71 13.09
CA TYR A 218 0.49 -0.34 13.53
C TYR A 218 0.70 -0.19 15.04
N PHE A 219 0.16 -1.08 15.85
CA PHE A 219 0.29 -1.04 17.31
C PHE A 219 1.71 -1.38 17.80
N ARG A 220 2.49 -2.09 16.99
CA ARG A 220 3.88 -2.42 17.30
C ARG A 220 4.86 -1.33 16.87
N TYR A 221 4.39 -0.29 16.21
CA TYR A 221 5.21 0.82 15.82
C TYR A 221 5.65 1.59 17.08
N ARG A 222 6.96 1.60 17.33
CA ARG A 222 7.60 2.53 18.26
C ARG A 222 8.27 3.61 17.41
N ALA A 223 7.91 4.87 17.64
CA ALA A 223 8.68 5.97 17.08
C ALA A 223 10.13 5.75 17.50
N GLN A 224 11.02 5.59 16.54
CA GLN A 224 12.44 5.68 16.84
C GLN A 224 12.64 7.13 17.31
N THR A 225 12.81 7.31 18.62
CA THR A 225 13.43 8.51 19.12
C THR A 225 14.80 8.53 18.45
N GLN A 226 14.96 9.41 17.47
CA GLN A 226 16.28 9.73 16.94
C GLN A 226 17.12 10.06 18.18
N PRO A 227 18.25 9.37 18.44
CA PRO A 227 19.13 9.79 19.50
C PRO A 227 19.34 11.28 19.23
N ALA A 228 19.08 12.10 20.23
CA ALA A 228 19.27 13.55 20.12
C ALA A 228 20.68 13.71 19.53
N HIS A 229 20.75 14.35 18.36
CA HIS A 229 22.05 14.70 17.79
C HIS A 229 22.77 15.44 18.93
N PRO A 230 23.97 14.99 19.38
CA PRO A 230 24.66 15.70 20.44
C PRO A 230 24.62 17.16 20.05
N SER A 231 24.10 18.00 20.90
CA SER A 231 24.02 19.44 20.62
C SER A 231 25.43 19.90 20.28
N GLN A 232 25.57 20.92 19.44
CA GLN A 232 26.91 21.46 19.14
C GLN A 232 27.65 21.80 20.45
N ILE A 233 26.89 22.13 21.50
CA ILE A 233 27.41 22.37 22.86
C ILE A 233 28.00 21.06 23.45
N ASP A 234 27.31 19.90 23.32
CA ASP A 234 27.84 18.65 23.84
C ASP A 234 29.06 18.17 23.06
N GLN A 235 29.14 18.48 21.77
CA GLN A 235 30.35 18.21 20.95
C GLN A 235 31.50 19.16 21.34
N MET A 236 31.22 20.43 21.59
CA MET A 236 32.24 21.39 22.06
C MET A 236 32.74 21.01 23.46
N VAL A 237 31.85 20.66 24.38
CA VAL A 237 32.23 20.26 25.75
C VAL A 237 33.07 18.97 25.74
N SER A 238 32.72 17.99 24.91
CA SER A 238 33.49 16.77 24.76
C SER A 238 34.86 17.01 24.12
N THR A 239 34.95 17.92 23.16
CA THR A 239 36.22 18.32 22.52
C THR A 239 37.12 19.07 23.48
N GLU A 240 36.58 20.00 24.25
CA GLU A 240 37.34 20.74 25.27
C GLU A 240 37.84 19.83 26.40
N ALA A 241 36.99 18.89 26.86
CA ALA A 241 37.37 17.88 27.83
C ALA A 241 38.54 17.01 27.34
N TRP A 242 38.53 16.61 26.08
CA TRP A 242 39.57 15.81 25.45
C TRP A 242 40.87 16.59 25.34
N VAL A 243 40.83 17.87 24.90
CA VAL A 243 41.99 18.75 24.79
C VAL A 243 42.61 19.00 26.16
N MET A 244 41.80 19.22 27.21
CA MET A 244 42.28 19.39 28.59
C MET A 244 42.94 18.13 29.14
N ALA A 245 42.38 16.95 28.87
CA ALA A 245 42.97 15.69 29.29
C ALA A 245 44.31 15.42 28.60
N GLU A 246 44.47 15.75 27.35
CA GLU A 246 45.71 15.60 26.61
C GLU A 246 46.77 16.62 27.08
N ALA A 247 46.40 17.85 27.36
CA ALA A 247 47.30 18.86 27.90
C ALA A 247 47.86 18.45 29.29
N THR A 248 47.00 17.84 30.12
CA THR A 248 47.39 17.35 31.47
C THR A 248 48.35 16.14 31.35
N SER A 249 48.09 15.24 30.42
CA SER A 249 48.95 14.07 30.15
C SER A 249 50.33 14.49 29.68
N ARG A 250 50.43 15.48 28.78
CA ARG A 250 51.71 16.01 28.27
C ARG A 250 52.53 16.75 29.35
N ARG A 251 51.85 17.36 30.32
CA ARG A 251 52.49 18.03 31.44
C ARG A 251 53.10 17.04 32.44
N SER A 252 52.38 15.96 32.71
CA SER A 252 52.87 14.88 33.56
C SER A 252 54.12 14.17 32.99
N SER A 253 54.12 14.01 31.66
CA SER A 253 55.27 13.36 30.97
C SER A 253 56.54 14.21 30.96
N ARG A 254 56.42 15.54 31.09
CA ARG A 254 57.60 16.46 31.16
C ARG A 254 58.26 16.55 32.54
N HIS A 255 57.57 16.14 33.60
CA HIS A 255 58.10 16.08 34.96
C HIS A 255 58.68 14.74 35.38
N ALA A 256 58.65 13.74 34.45
CA ALA A 256 59.13 12.37 34.71
C ALA A 256 60.49 12.03 34.03
N LEU A 257 61.26 13.05 33.63
CA LEU A 257 62.65 12.83 33.18
C LEU A 257 63.62 13.29 34.28
N PRO A 258 64.59 12.40 34.66
CA PRO A 258 65.54 12.66 35.73
C PRO A 258 66.60 13.71 35.38
#